data_555065c92b48fdc3781e6ac8944c4a48
#
_entry.id   555065c92b48fdc3781e6ac8944c4a48
#
_cell.length_a   1.000
_cell.length_b   1.000
_cell.length_c   1.000
_cell.angle_alpha   90.00
_cell.angle_beta   90.00
_cell.angle_gamma   90.00
#
_symmetry.space_group_name_H-M   'P 1'
#
loop_
_entity.id
_entity.type
_entity.pdbx_description
1 polymer ?
#
loop_
_entity_poly.entity_id
_entity_poly.type
_entity_poly.pdbx_seq_one_letter_code
_entity_poly.pdbx_strand_id
1 'polypeptide(L)'
;MRLRKQTLDDVVLRDKRVIIRADFNVPLDDSHQITDDTRIRSTLPTINRAIDDGARVILCSHLGRPNGKFDPKYSLAPVAKRLGRLMGKDILFAPDCIGPAVEALVAKMKPGDVLLLENLRFHEGEEKNDDTFSKALAALGDVYINDAFGAAHRAHASTVGIAKFIPASAAGFLLKKEIEYLEGAVENPVRPFVAVLGGAKVSGKIGVIENLGKRVDKVIIGGGMAFTFLKAKGMEIGNSLVENDMLDFAKGIEEHALSRGVKFYLPVDCVVAASREPGAESKIVPVQEIPNGWYALDIGPASVKLFNEAVQNAKTILWNGPMGVFEIDAYARGTLAMAHAIADAYALTIVGGGETALAVHRAGESENMSFISTGGGAALELLEGKRLPGLTALPDRVM
;
A
#
# COMPACT_ATOMS: atom_id res chain seq x y z
N MET A 1 1.90 -19.47 4.46
CA MET A 1 2.36 -19.52 5.89
C MET A 1 1.29 -18.85 6.74
N ARG A 2 0.90 -19.39 7.87
CA ARG A 2 -0.04 -18.70 8.75
C ARG A 2 0.68 -17.53 9.42
N LEU A 3 0.04 -16.36 9.50
CA LEU A 3 0.53 -15.24 10.29
C LEU A 3 0.91 -15.75 11.70
N ARG A 4 2.17 -15.50 12.10
CA ARG A 4 2.65 -15.93 13.43
C ARG A 4 2.11 -15.06 14.56
N LYS A 5 1.49 -13.94 14.25
CA LYS A 5 0.93 -12.98 15.21
C LYS A 5 -0.48 -13.37 15.63
N GLN A 6 -0.85 -13.00 16.85
CA GLN A 6 -2.26 -13.07 17.27
C GLN A 6 -3.14 -12.23 16.33
N THR A 7 -4.32 -12.74 16.06
CA THR A 7 -5.34 -12.10 15.23
C THR A 7 -6.59 -11.84 16.04
N LEU A 8 -7.52 -11.10 15.48
CA LEU A 8 -8.83 -10.83 16.07
C LEU A 8 -9.55 -12.11 16.53
N ASP A 9 -9.29 -13.25 15.86
CA ASP A 9 -9.89 -14.54 16.19
C ASP A 9 -9.28 -15.19 17.45
N ASP A 10 -8.13 -14.71 17.92
CA ASP A 10 -7.39 -15.27 19.05
C ASP A 10 -7.64 -14.51 20.37
N VAL A 11 -8.49 -13.46 20.36
CA VAL A 11 -8.76 -12.59 21.52
C VAL A 11 -10.25 -12.53 21.85
N VAL A 12 -10.57 -12.40 23.14
CA VAL A 12 -11.96 -12.28 23.62
C VAL A 12 -12.38 -10.81 23.57
N LEU A 13 -13.43 -10.51 22.80
CA LEU A 13 -13.94 -9.15 22.59
C LEU A 13 -15.23 -8.84 23.38
N ARG A 14 -15.98 -9.86 23.78
CA ARG A 14 -17.29 -9.70 24.44
C ARG A 14 -17.16 -8.86 25.71
N ASP A 15 -18.01 -7.84 25.82
CA ASP A 15 -18.07 -6.88 26.92
C ASP A 15 -16.76 -6.07 27.14
N LYS A 16 -15.83 -6.10 26.18
CA LYS A 16 -14.57 -5.35 26.22
C LYS A 16 -14.67 -4.01 25.53
N ARG A 17 -13.86 -3.06 25.98
CA ARG A 17 -13.55 -1.84 25.25
C ARG A 17 -12.43 -2.18 24.29
N VAL A 18 -12.72 -2.17 23.00
CA VAL A 18 -11.80 -2.62 21.95
C VAL A 18 -11.33 -1.41 21.17
N ILE A 19 -10.07 -1.05 21.31
CA ILE A 19 -9.42 -0.01 20.51
C ILE A 19 -8.97 -0.63 19.18
N ILE A 20 -9.51 -0.13 18.08
CA ILE A 20 -9.09 -0.53 16.73
C ILE A 20 -8.33 0.63 16.08
N ARG A 21 -7.04 0.43 15.80
CA ARG A 21 -6.26 1.36 15.00
C ARG A 21 -6.54 1.11 13.52
N ALA A 22 -7.27 2.02 12.91
CA ALA A 22 -7.64 2.00 11.50
C ALA A 22 -6.80 3.00 10.68
N ASP A 23 -6.67 2.79 9.38
CA ASP A 23 -6.07 3.77 8.46
C ASP A 23 -7.17 4.51 7.68
N PHE A 24 -7.68 5.58 8.25
CA PHE A 24 -8.67 6.47 7.65
C PHE A 24 -8.04 7.73 7.03
N ASN A 25 -6.78 7.63 6.64
CA ASN A 25 -6.10 8.71 5.91
C ASN A 25 -6.58 8.75 4.45
N VAL A 26 -7.84 9.11 4.28
CA VAL A 26 -8.55 9.19 3.00
C VAL A 26 -8.25 10.50 2.27
N PRO A 27 -8.29 10.52 0.92
CA PRO A 27 -8.18 11.75 0.17
C PRO A 27 -9.46 12.60 0.32
N LEU A 28 -9.25 13.91 0.46
CA LEU A 28 -10.30 14.92 0.53
C LEU A 28 -10.16 15.89 -0.63
N ASP A 29 -11.29 16.38 -1.13
CA ASP A 29 -11.33 17.52 -2.07
C ASP A 29 -11.17 18.87 -1.33
N ASP A 30 -11.18 19.95 -2.11
CA ASP A 30 -11.05 21.31 -1.57
C ASP A 30 -12.23 21.70 -0.64
N SER A 31 -13.36 21.00 -0.75
CA SER A 31 -14.53 21.15 0.12
C SER A 31 -14.53 20.21 1.32
N HIS A 32 -13.41 19.56 1.58
CA HIS A 32 -13.21 18.55 2.64
C HIS A 32 -14.15 17.34 2.55
N GLN A 33 -14.61 17.01 1.32
CA GLN A 33 -15.39 15.79 1.10
C GLN A 33 -14.46 14.63 0.73
N ILE A 34 -14.81 13.44 1.20
CA ILE A 34 -14.06 12.21 0.90
C ILE A 34 -14.27 11.83 -0.56
N THR A 35 -13.19 11.77 -1.32
CA THR A 35 -13.21 11.41 -2.75
C THR A 35 -13.04 9.91 -2.98
N ASP A 36 -12.39 9.21 -2.03
CA ASP A 36 -12.23 7.76 -2.04
C ASP A 36 -12.36 7.20 -0.62
N ASP A 37 -13.29 6.27 -0.41
CA ASP A 37 -13.57 5.65 0.89
C ASP A 37 -13.06 4.20 1.02
N THR A 38 -12.22 3.75 0.09
CA THR A 38 -11.69 2.37 0.03
C THR A 38 -11.06 1.96 1.36
N ARG A 39 -10.28 2.85 2.01
CA ARG A 39 -9.65 2.57 3.31
C ARG A 39 -10.65 2.39 4.44
N ILE A 40 -11.75 3.14 4.42
CA ILE A 40 -12.82 2.98 5.41
C ILE A 40 -13.49 1.62 5.21
N ARG A 41 -13.86 1.29 3.97
CA ARG A 41 -14.49 0.01 3.62
C ARG A 41 -13.63 -1.18 3.99
N SER A 42 -12.33 -1.09 3.78
CA SER A 42 -11.38 -2.18 4.07
C SER A 42 -11.30 -2.54 5.56
N THR A 43 -11.63 -1.61 6.46
CA THR A 43 -11.64 -1.84 7.93
C THR A 43 -13.00 -2.36 8.44
N LEU A 44 -14.09 -2.22 7.66
CA LEU A 44 -15.44 -2.61 8.08
C LEU A 44 -15.53 -4.07 8.58
N PRO A 45 -14.89 -5.06 7.96
CA PRO A 45 -14.96 -6.45 8.46
C PRO A 45 -14.45 -6.58 9.90
N THR A 46 -13.37 -5.89 10.27
CA THR A 46 -12.82 -5.89 11.63
C THR A 46 -13.76 -5.20 12.61
N ILE A 47 -14.33 -4.06 12.22
CA ILE A 47 -15.27 -3.31 13.03
C ILE A 47 -16.55 -4.13 13.29
N ASN A 48 -17.14 -4.69 12.22
CA ASN A 48 -18.37 -5.47 12.32
C ASN A 48 -18.17 -6.71 13.19
N ARG A 49 -17.07 -7.43 13.04
CA ARG A 49 -16.76 -8.59 13.89
C ARG A 49 -16.66 -8.20 15.37
N ALA A 50 -16.05 -7.07 15.69
CA ALA A 50 -15.97 -6.61 17.07
C ALA A 50 -17.37 -6.26 17.64
N ILE A 51 -18.25 -5.65 16.83
CA ILE A 51 -19.64 -5.35 17.20
C ILE A 51 -20.43 -6.64 17.42
N ASP A 52 -20.33 -7.59 16.49
CA ASP A 52 -21.05 -8.87 16.52
C ASP A 52 -20.65 -9.70 17.75
N ASP A 53 -19.40 -9.60 18.18
CA ASP A 53 -18.91 -10.21 19.41
C ASP A 53 -19.32 -9.45 20.69
N GLY A 54 -20.08 -8.35 20.58
CA GLY A 54 -20.58 -7.56 21.71
C GLY A 54 -19.56 -6.61 22.34
N ALA A 55 -18.57 -6.16 21.59
CA ALA A 55 -17.59 -5.17 22.05
C ALA A 55 -18.17 -3.74 22.07
N ARG A 56 -17.52 -2.86 22.83
CA ARG A 56 -17.59 -1.40 22.72
C ARG A 56 -16.41 -0.96 21.88
N VAL A 57 -16.67 -0.50 20.66
CA VAL A 57 -15.64 -0.27 19.66
C VAL A 57 -15.16 1.17 19.71
N ILE A 58 -13.86 1.37 19.91
CA ILE A 58 -13.18 2.68 19.91
C ILE A 58 -12.23 2.69 18.73
N LEU A 59 -12.52 3.52 17.73
CA LEU A 59 -11.71 3.67 16.54
C LEU A 59 -10.75 4.82 16.73
N CYS A 60 -9.48 4.63 16.38
CA CYS A 60 -8.47 5.67 16.32
C CYS A 60 -7.74 5.65 14.98
N SER A 61 -7.45 6.83 14.45
CA SER A 61 -6.80 6.99 13.17
C SER A 61 -6.08 8.34 13.06
N HIS A 62 -5.35 8.50 11.96
CA HIS A 62 -4.78 9.78 11.55
C HIS A 62 -5.40 10.24 10.23
N LEU A 63 -5.33 11.54 9.97
CA LEU A 63 -5.64 12.17 8.70
C LEU A 63 -4.63 13.28 8.40
N GLY A 64 -3.98 13.20 7.25
CA GLY A 64 -3.00 14.19 6.82
C GLY A 64 -1.78 14.35 7.75
N ARG A 65 -1.22 15.54 7.76
CA ARG A 65 -0.01 15.90 8.54
C ARG A 65 -0.17 17.24 9.26
N PRO A 66 -0.95 17.31 10.35
CA PRO A 66 -1.19 18.54 11.10
C PRO A 66 -0.02 18.95 12.00
N ASN A 67 1.07 18.15 12.07
CA ASN A 67 2.30 18.46 12.80
C ASN A 67 2.07 18.75 14.30
N GLY A 68 1.27 17.93 14.96
CA GLY A 68 1.02 18.02 16.40
C GLY A 68 0.12 19.18 16.82
N LYS A 69 -0.66 19.75 15.90
CA LYS A 69 -1.56 20.88 16.18
C LYS A 69 -2.95 20.60 15.66
N PHE A 70 -3.96 21.08 16.40
CA PHE A 70 -5.32 21.04 15.91
C PHE A 70 -5.48 21.91 14.66
N ASP A 71 -6.03 21.32 13.61
CA ASP A 71 -6.39 21.99 12.36
C ASP A 71 -7.69 21.36 11.84
N PRO A 72 -8.80 22.13 11.77
CA PRO A 72 -10.10 21.61 11.32
C PRO A 72 -10.07 20.89 9.96
N LYS A 73 -9.12 21.27 9.10
CA LYS A 73 -8.90 20.64 7.79
C LYS A 73 -8.59 19.14 7.91
N TYR A 74 -7.97 18.74 9.01
CA TYR A 74 -7.57 17.36 9.28
C TYR A 74 -8.44 16.67 10.32
N SER A 75 -9.63 17.21 10.64
CA SER A 75 -10.58 16.56 11.53
C SER A 75 -11.13 15.27 10.91
N LEU A 76 -11.30 14.25 11.74
CA LEU A 76 -11.94 12.97 11.34
C LEU A 76 -13.48 13.03 11.33
N ALA A 77 -14.10 14.18 11.59
CA ALA A 77 -15.56 14.33 11.54
C ALA A 77 -16.21 13.90 10.20
N PRO A 78 -15.62 14.21 9.00
CA PRO A 78 -16.15 13.69 7.73
C PRO A 78 -16.08 12.16 7.65
N VAL A 79 -15.05 11.55 8.24
CA VAL A 79 -14.88 10.08 8.31
C VAL A 79 -15.95 9.47 9.19
N ALA A 80 -16.23 10.04 10.36
CA ALA A 80 -17.31 9.58 11.26
C ALA A 80 -18.66 9.56 10.53
N LYS A 81 -18.98 10.64 9.81
CA LYS A 81 -20.22 10.75 9.00
C LYS A 81 -20.27 9.70 7.89
N ARG A 82 -19.14 9.49 7.17
CA ARG A 82 -19.08 8.48 6.10
C ARG A 82 -19.21 7.08 6.65
N LEU A 83 -18.51 6.78 7.74
CA LEU A 83 -18.57 5.48 8.43
C LEU A 83 -20.00 5.17 8.88
N GLY A 84 -20.70 6.13 9.48
CA GLY A 84 -22.11 5.98 9.89
C GLY A 84 -23.01 5.62 8.72
N ARG A 85 -22.84 6.26 7.56
CA ARG A 85 -23.60 5.92 6.34
C ARG A 85 -23.30 4.50 5.85
N LEU A 86 -22.04 4.08 5.89
CA LEU A 86 -21.64 2.75 5.43
C LEU A 86 -22.13 1.64 6.36
N MET A 87 -22.21 1.91 7.65
CA MET A 87 -22.66 0.94 8.66
C MET A 87 -24.16 1.00 8.95
N GLY A 88 -24.86 2.01 8.45
CA GLY A 88 -26.30 2.21 8.72
C GLY A 88 -26.60 2.47 10.20
N LYS A 89 -25.65 3.07 10.94
CA LYS A 89 -25.79 3.36 12.38
C LYS A 89 -25.09 4.66 12.78
N ASP A 90 -25.47 5.20 13.93
CA ASP A 90 -24.81 6.38 14.48
C ASP A 90 -23.41 6.03 15.00
N ILE A 91 -22.45 6.87 14.64
CA ILE A 91 -21.07 6.81 15.12
C ILE A 91 -20.87 7.98 16.09
N LEU A 92 -20.52 7.67 17.33
CA LEU A 92 -20.12 8.68 18.29
C LEU A 92 -18.79 9.29 17.84
N PHE A 93 -18.63 10.58 17.99
CA PHE A 93 -17.40 11.28 17.63
C PHE A 93 -16.86 12.05 18.84
N ALA A 94 -15.61 11.78 19.20
CA ALA A 94 -14.97 12.41 20.34
C ALA A 94 -14.32 13.76 19.97
N PRO A 95 -14.28 14.72 20.88
CA PRO A 95 -13.66 16.04 20.62
C PRO A 95 -12.12 15.99 20.59
N ASP A 96 -11.52 14.90 21.05
CA ASP A 96 -10.08 14.65 21.09
C ASP A 96 -9.83 13.13 21.04
N CYS A 97 -8.58 12.69 21.08
CA CYS A 97 -8.23 11.27 21.11
C CYS A 97 -7.81 10.76 22.51
N ILE A 98 -7.59 11.65 23.47
CA ILE A 98 -7.27 11.33 24.88
C ILE A 98 -7.91 12.36 25.82
N GLY A 99 -7.87 12.07 27.10
CA GLY A 99 -8.24 13.01 28.16
C GLY A 99 -9.65 12.85 28.71
N PRO A 100 -10.03 13.63 29.75
CA PRO A 100 -11.23 13.40 30.56
C PRO A 100 -12.54 13.41 29.78
N ALA A 101 -12.66 14.24 28.74
CA ALA A 101 -13.87 14.30 27.91
C ALA A 101 -14.06 13.00 27.11
N VAL A 102 -12.96 12.43 26.59
CA VAL A 102 -12.97 11.15 25.87
C VAL A 102 -13.25 10.00 26.81
N GLU A 103 -12.62 9.96 27.98
CA GLU A 103 -12.86 8.95 29.02
C GLU A 103 -14.33 8.93 29.48
N ALA A 104 -14.93 10.09 29.62
CA ALA A 104 -16.36 10.21 29.97
C ALA A 104 -17.29 9.68 28.88
N LEU A 105 -16.93 9.83 27.61
CA LEU A 105 -17.67 9.23 26.48
C LEU A 105 -17.53 7.71 26.50
N VAL A 106 -16.31 7.20 26.63
CA VAL A 106 -16.03 5.76 26.69
C VAL A 106 -16.76 5.08 27.84
N ALA A 107 -16.82 5.72 29.01
CA ALA A 107 -17.52 5.18 30.17
C ALA A 107 -19.03 5.00 29.97
N LYS A 108 -19.64 5.75 29.05
CA LYS A 108 -21.08 5.69 28.73
C LYS A 108 -21.43 4.71 27.63
N MET A 109 -20.43 4.18 26.91
CA MET A 109 -20.65 3.26 25.78
C MET A 109 -21.28 1.95 26.23
N LYS A 110 -22.16 1.44 25.38
CA LYS A 110 -22.82 0.13 25.52
C LYS A 110 -22.23 -0.86 24.50
N PRO A 111 -22.36 -2.19 24.74
CA PRO A 111 -22.01 -3.18 23.74
C PRO A 111 -22.65 -2.87 22.38
N GLY A 112 -21.84 -2.89 21.32
CA GLY A 112 -22.24 -2.54 19.97
C GLY A 112 -22.11 -1.06 19.60
N ASP A 113 -21.85 -0.15 20.55
CA ASP A 113 -21.55 1.25 20.23
C ASP A 113 -20.19 1.37 19.55
N VAL A 114 -20.09 2.37 18.68
CA VAL A 114 -18.84 2.74 17.97
C VAL A 114 -18.53 4.21 18.23
N LEU A 115 -17.34 4.47 18.77
CA LEU A 115 -16.78 5.79 19.00
C LEU A 115 -15.57 5.99 18.09
N LEU A 116 -15.56 7.03 17.26
CA LEU A 116 -14.36 7.48 16.55
C LEU A 116 -13.71 8.61 17.34
N LEU A 117 -12.45 8.44 17.68
CA LEU A 117 -11.62 9.48 18.29
C LEU A 117 -11.22 10.54 17.24
N GLU A 118 -10.88 11.74 17.69
CA GLU A 118 -10.33 12.76 16.82
C GLU A 118 -8.89 12.37 16.39
N ASN A 119 -8.35 13.08 15.40
CA ASN A 119 -7.09 12.79 14.74
C ASN A 119 -5.92 12.69 15.73
N LEU A 120 -5.33 11.51 15.81
CA LEU A 120 -4.18 11.21 16.68
C LEU A 120 -3.02 12.19 16.48
N ARG A 121 -2.80 12.67 15.24
CA ARG A 121 -1.70 13.56 14.88
C ARG A 121 -1.92 15.02 15.29
N PHE A 122 -3.01 15.33 15.96
CA PHE A 122 -3.13 16.62 16.66
C PHE A 122 -2.25 16.69 17.91
N HIS A 123 -1.73 15.52 18.33
CA HIS A 123 -0.76 15.41 19.41
C HIS A 123 0.62 15.01 18.88
N GLU A 124 1.67 15.75 19.25
CA GLU A 124 3.05 15.42 18.86
C GLU A 124 3.51 14.05 19.39
N GLY A 125 2.96 13.63 20.52
CA GLY A 125 3.26 12.34 21.15
C GLY A 125 2.94 11.14 20.27
N GLU A 126 2.01 11.27 19.32
CA GLU A 126 1.69 10.19 18.36
C GLU A 126 2.90 9.84 17.50
N GLU A 127 3.44 10.79 16.76
CA GLU A 127 4.54 10.53 15.82
C GLU A 127 5.88 10.29 16.54
N LYS A 128 6.04 10.81 17.76
CA LYS A 128 7.21 10.61 18.62
C LYS A 128 7.20 9.27 19.36
N ASN A 129 6.12 8.49 19.25
CA ASN A 129 5.91 7.25 20.02
C ASN A 129 6.08 7.47 21.53
N ASP A 130 5.52 8.58 22.02
CA ASP A 130 5.64 8.99 23.42
C ASP A 130 4.89 8.02 24.35
N ASP A 131 5.55 7.57 25.43
CA ASP A 131 4.98 6.59 26.35
C ASP A 131 3.83 7.17 27.19
N THR A 132 3.82 8.47 27.51
CA THR A 132 2.73 9.13 28.25
C THR A 132 1.48 9.19 27.40
N PHE A 133 1.62 9.61 26.14
CA PHE A 133 0.53 9.61 25.17
C PHE A 133 0.02 8.18 24.90
N SER A 134 0.92 7.23 24.69
CA SER A 134 0.58 5.81 24.48
C SER A 134 -0.22 5.24 25.65
N LYS A 135 0.19 5.54 26.88
CA LYS A 135 -0.51 5.12 28.10
C LYS A 135 -1.89 5.77 28.24
N ALA A 136 -2.02 7.04 27.92
CA ALA A 136 -3.31 7.74 27.94
C ALA A 136 -4.29 7.15 26.92
N LEU A 137 -3.81 6.85 25.70
CA LEU A 137 -4.61 6.20 24.68
C LEU A 137 -4.99 4.77 25.09
N ALA A 138 -4.07 4.00 25.66
CA ALA A 138 -4.30 2.64 26.14
C ALA A 138 -5.33 2.56 27.27
N ALA A 139 -5.43 3.58 28.12
CA ALA A 139 -6.40 3.63 29.22
C ALA A 139 -7.86 3.59 28.76
N LEU A 140 -8.12 3.92 27.49
CA LEU A 140 -9.46 3.89 26.91
C LEU A 140 -9.96 2.47 26.63
N GLY A 141 -9.08 1.45 26.53
CA GLY A 141 -9.48 0.11 26.10
C GLY A 141 -8.91 -1.03 26.92
N ASP A 142 -9.51 -2.19 26.76
CA ASP A 142 -9.10 -3.47 27.38
C ASP A 142 -8.38 -4.38 26.38
N VAL A 143 -8.67 -4.20 25.08
CA VAL A 143 -8.09 -4.95 23.94
C VAL A 143 -7.66 -3.96 22.86
N TYR A 144 -6.53 -4.21 22.26
CA TYR A 144 -6.00 -3.41 21.13
C TYR A 144 -5.95 -4.24 19.86
N ILE A 145 -6.50 -3.72 18.78
CA ILE A 145 -6.47 -4.31 17.45
C ILE A 145 -5.75 -3.36 16.49
N ASN A 146 -4.65 -3.81 15.91
CA ASN A 146 -3.99 -3.08 14.82
C ASN A 146 -4.58 -3.54 13.48
N ASP A 147 -5.30 -2.66 12.81
CA ASP A 147 -5.85 -2.90 11.47
C ASP A 147 -5.38 -1.85 10.44
N ALA A 148 -4.33 -1.10 10.80
CA ALA A 148 -3.78 -0.02 10.01
C ALA A 148 -2.47 -0.43 9.31
N PHE A 149 -2.57 -1.30 8.31
CA PHE A 149 -1.39 -1.78 7.58
C PHE A 149 -0.58 -0.61 6.98
N GLY A 150 -1.23 0.38 6.36
CA GLY A 150 -0.56 1.53 5.76
C GLY A 150 0.28 2.36 6.76
N ALA A 151 0.00 2.27 8.06
CA ALA A 151 0.76 2.93 9.12
C ALA A 151 1.75 1.99 9.85
N ALA A 152 1.72 0.67 9.57
CA ALA A 152 2.48 -0.33 10.33
C ALA A 152 4.01 -0.23 10.17
N HIS A 153 4.49 0.45 9.12
CA HIS A 153 5.91 0.70 8.87
C HIS A 153 6.51 1.80 9.76
N ARG A 154 5.68 2.50 10.55
CA ARG A 154 6.09 3.60 11.45
C ARG A 154 5.90 3.21 12.90
N ALA A 155 6.93 3.47 13.72
CA ALA A 155 6.85 3.29 15.16
C ALA A 155 6.19 4.51 15.81
N HIS A 156 4.85 4.57 15.76
CA HIS A 156 4.05 5.62 16.40
C HIS A 156 3.39 5.10 17.69
N ALA A 157 2.92 6.02 18.53
CA ALA A 157 2.27 5.66 19.79
C ALA A 157 1.07 4.73 19.59
N SER A 158 0.22 5.01 18.59
CA SER A 158 -0.97 4.21 18.29
C SER A 158 -0.71 2.91 17.57
N THR A 159 0.49 2.68 17.02
CA THR A 159 0.86 1.44 16.29
C THR A 159 1.81 0.55 17.07
N VAL A 160 2.68 1.13 17.90
CA VAL A 160 3.71 0.44 18.67
C VAL A 160 3.57 0.70 20.16
N GLY A 161 3.55 1.95 20.58
CA GLY A 161 3.56 2.34 22.00
C GLY A 161 2.37 1.76 22.78
N ILE A 162 1.18 1.81 22.22
CA ILE A 162 -0.06 1.33 22.85
C ILE A 162 0.02 -0.15 23.22
N ALA A 163 0.68 -0.99 22.40
CA ALA A 163 0.79 -2.42 22.65
C ALA A 163 1.63 -2.76 23.89
N LYS A 164 2.45 -1.83 24.38
CA LYS A 164 3.18 -1.98 25.64
C LYS A 164 2.25 -1.98 26.86
N PHE A 165 1.11 -1.29 26.75
CA PHE A 165 0.19 -1.03 27.86
C PHE A 165 -1.11 -1.86 27.77
N ILE A 166 -1.38 -2.48 26.62
CA ILE A 166 -2.50 -3.43 26.45
C ILE A 166 -1.95 -4.78 26.01
N PRO A 167 -1.73 -5.72 26.93
CA PRO A 167 -1.21 -7.06 26.60
C PRO A 167 -2.10 -7.86 25.65
N ALA A 168 -3.42 -7.69 25.73
CA ALA A 168 -4.39 -8.28 24.82
C ALA A 168 -4.41 -7.51 23.49
N SER A 169 -3.39 -7.72 22.65
CA SER A 169 -3.21 -7.03 21.38
C SER A 169 -3.18 -8.02 20.23
N ALA A 170 -3.82 -7.67 19.09
CA ALA A 170 -3.89 -8.56 17.93
C ALA A 170 -3.95 -7.78 16.61
N ALA A 171 -3.74 -8.50 15.50
CA ALA A 171 -3.97 -7.99 14.15
C ALA A 171 -5.45 -8.05 13.77
N GLY A 172 -5.98 -6.99 13.18
CA GLY A 172 -7.28 -7.01 12.51
C GLY A 172 -7.25 -7.76 11.19
N PHE A 173 -8.41 -7.93 10.57
CA PHE A 173 -8.53 -8.71 9.34
C PHE A 173 -7.82 -8.08 8.14
N LEU A 174 -7.82 -6.73 8.04
CA LEU A 174 -7.09 -6.04 6.97
C LEU A 174 -5.60 -6.27 7.12
N LEU A 175 -5.04 -6.02 8.31
CA LEU A 175 -3.61 -6.23 8.58
C LEU A 175 -3.21 -7.69 8.33
N LYS A 176 -4.01 -8.65 8.80
CA LYS A 176 -3.80 -10.08 8.56
C LYS A 176 -3.75 -10.40 7.06
N LYS A 177 -4.75 -9.92 6.30
CA LYS A 177 -4.87 -10.16 4.86
C LYS A 177 -3.68 -9.58 4.08
N GLU A 178 -3.29 -8.34 4.38
CA GLU A 178 -2.13 -7.68 3.76
C GLU A 178 -0.85 -8.51 3.92
N ILE A 179 -0.60 -9.00 5.13
CA ILE A 179 0.60 -9.78 5.41
C ILE A 179 0.54 -11.17 4.75
N GLU A 180 -0.61 -11.85 4.84
CA GLU A 180 -0.77 -13.18 4.23
C GLU A 180 -0.55 -13.15 2.72
N TYR A 181 -1.04 -12.11 2.02
CA TYR A 181 -0.82 -11.97 0.59
C TYR A 181 0.60 -11.55 0.25
N LEU A 182 1.13 -10.52 0.90
CA LEU A 182 2.45 -9.97 0.55
C LEU A 182 3.61 -10.87 0.99
N GLU A 183 3.63 -11.32 2.26
CA GLU A 183 4.66 -12.25 2.74
C GLU A 183 4.47 -13.64 2.12
N GLY A 184 3.24 -14.14 2.08
CA GLY A 184 2.94 -15.46 1.54
C GLY A 184 3.39 -15.63 0.09
N ALA A 185 3.13 -14.62 -0.74
CA ALA A 185 3.54 -14.60 -2.14
C ALA A 185 5.06 -14.52 -2.33
N VAL A 186 5.78 -13.86 -1.41
CA VAL A 186 7.23 -13.68 -1.51
C VAL A 186 7.98 -14.86 -0.90
N GLU A 187 7.51 -15.40 0.24
CA GLU A 187 8.19 -16.49 0.94
C GLU A 187 8.00 -17.87 0.28
N ASN A 188 6.78 -18.16 -0.17
CA ASN A 188 6.42 -19.47 -0.73
C ASN A 188 5.55 -19.32 -1.99
N PRO A 189 6.06 -18.71 -3.06
CA PRO A 189 5.28 -18.48 -4.27
C PRO A 189 4.95 -19.80 -4.99
N VAL A 190 3.76 -19.87 -5.57
CA VAL A 190 3.49 -20.87 -6.59
C VAL A 190 4.19 -20.42 -7.87
N ARG A 191 5.04 -21.28 -8.43
CA ARG A 191 5.87 -20.93 -9.59
C ARG A 191 5.21 -21.28 -10.93
N PRO A 192 5.49 -20.54 -12.01
CA PRO A 192 6.43 -19.41 -12.11
C PRO A 192 5.96 -18.15 -11.36
N PHE A 193 6.89 -17.50 -10.64
CA PHE A 193 6.66 -16.23 -9.97
C PHE A 193 7.24 -15.08 -10.80
N VAL A 194 6.40 -14.11 -11.15
CA VAL A 194 6.76 -12.93 -11.96
C VAL A 194 6.63 -11.67 -11.14
N ALA A 195 7.69 -10.87 -11.07
CA ALA A 195 7.64 -9.51 -10.54
C ALA A 195 7.54 -8.51 -11.70
N VAL A 196 6.53 -7.65 -11.67
CA VAL A 196 6.34 -6.54 -12.60
C VAL A 196 6.61 -5.25 -11.83
N LEU A 197 7.71 -4.58 -12.17
CA LEU A 197 8.19 -3.41 -11.45
C LEU A 197 8.24 -2.22 -12.42
N GLY A 198 7.55 -1.15 -12.07
CA GLY A 198 7.51 0.08 -12.84
C GLY A 198 7.64 1.32 -11.96
N GLY A 199 7.21 2.46 -12.50
CA GLY A 199 7.31 3.75 -11.84
C GLY A 199 8.52 4.56 -12.29
N ALA A 200 8.78 5.70 -11.63
CA ALA A 200 9.71 6.70 -12.13
C ALA A 200 11.19 6.35 -11.89
N LYS A 201 11.53 5.80 -10.69
CA LYS A 201 12.92 5.75 -10.20
C LYS A 201 13.33 4.37 -9.69
N VAL A 202 14.54 3.94 -10.03
CA VAL A 202 15.21 2.73 -9.53
C VAL A 202 15.52 2.88 -8.03
N SER A 203 16.02 4.06 -7.62
CA SER A 203 16.43 4.33 -6.24
C SER A 203 15.32 4.08 -5.22
N GLY A 204 14.06 4.33 -5.60
CA GLY A 204 12.89 4.06 -4.75
C GLY A 204 12.50 2.59 -4.63
N LYS A 205 13.18 1.68 -5.35
CA LYS A 205 12.82 0.24 -5.41
C LYS A 205 14.02 -0.70 -5.25
N ILE A 206 15.18 -0.17 -4.88
CA ILE A 206 16.40 -0.96 -4.70
C ILE A 206 16.14 -2.20 -3.85
N GLY A 207 15.62 -2.00 -2.64
CA GLY A 207 15.37 -3.10 -1.70
C GLY A 207 14.35 -4.12 -2.22
N VAL A 208 13.33 -3.66 -2.94
CA VAL A 208 12.33 -4.55 -3.58
C VAL A 208 12.99 -5.39 -4.67
N ILE A 209 13.77 -4.76 -5.56
CA ILE A 209 14.45 -5.44 -6.67
C ILE A 209 15.43 -6.50 -6.13
N GLU A 210 16.24 -6.13 -5.13
CA GLU A 210 17.21 -7.04 -4.52
C GLU A 210 16.55 -8.22 -3.79
N ASN A 211 15.49 -7.96 -3.03
CA ASN A 211 14.78 -9.01 -2.30
C ASN A 211 14.02 -9.95 -3.23
N LEU A 212 13.26 -9.39 -4.18
CA LEU A 212 12.49 -10.18 -5.13
C LEU A 212 13.38 -10.89 -6.16
N GLY A 213 14.47 -10.27 -6.61
CA GLY A 213 15.41 -10.88 -7.56
C GLY A 213 16.03 -12.20 -7.08
N LYS A 214 15.99 -12.46 -5.77
CA LYS A 214 16.42 -13.75 -5.17
C LYS A 214 15.32 -14.82 -5.21
N ARG A 215 14.08 -14.47 -5.53
CA ARG A 215 12.90 -15.32 -5.29
C ARG A 215 12.04 -15.55 -6.52
N VAL A 216 12.11 -14.66 -7.51
CA VAL A 216 11.29 -14.72 -8.72
C VAL A 216 11.93 -15.56 -9.83
N ASP A 217 11.10 -16.01 -10.78
CA ASP A 217 11.55 -16.68 -12.00
C ASP A 217 11.70 -15.69 -13.15
N LYS A 218 10.94 -14.58 -13.10
CA LYS A 218 10.97 -13.53 -14.12
C LYS A 218 10.82 -12.16 -13.47
N VAL A 219 11.54 -11.18 -13.99
CA VAL A 219 11.42 -9.76 -13.65
C VAL A 219 11.09 -8.97 -14.90
N ILE A 220 10.06 -8.16 -14.84
CA ILE A 220 9.68 -7.21 -15.89
C ILE A 220 9.91 -5.81 -15.31
N ILE A 221 10.72 -5.00 -15.99
CA ILE A 221 10.98 -3.62 -15.62
C ILE A 221 10.32 -2.71 -16.67
N GLY A 222 9.47 -1.79 -16.19
CA GLY A 222 8.79 -0.78 -17.01
C GLY A 222 8.85 0.61 -16.39
N GLY A 223 8.05 1.52 -16.95
CA GLY A 223 8.03 2.91 -16.48
C GLY A 223 9.35 3.67 -16.71
N GLY A 224 9.47 4.82 -16.08
CA GLY A 224 10.66 5.68 -16.19
C GLY A 224 11.94 5.02 -15.73
N MET A 225 11.86 4.12 -14.73
CA MET A 225 13.02 3.39 -14.22
C MET A 225 13.67 2.48 -15.29
N ALA A 226 12.93 2.01 -16.28
CA ALA A 226 13.46 1.17 -17.35
C ALA A 226 14.58 1.88 -18.16
N PHE A 227 14.49 3.20 -18.29
CA PHE A 227 15.49 3.98 -19.05
C PHE A 227 16.84 4.08 -18.35
N THR A 228 16.88 3.96 -17.02
CA THR A 228 18.15 3.80 -16.30
C THR A 228 18.83 2.47 -16.66
N PHE A 229 18.07 1.36 -16.78
CA PHE A 229 18.61 0.08 -17.25
C PHE A 229 19.06 0.13 -18.71
N LEU A 230 18.27 0.77 -19.60
CA LEU A 230 18.63 0.92 -21.01
C LEU A 230 19.88 1.78 -21.19
N LYS A 231 20.02 2.88 -20.43
CA LYS A 231 21.23 3.72 -20.42
C LYS A 231 22.46 2.96 -19.89
N ALA A 232 22.29 2.13 -18.85
CA ALA A 232 23.35 1.27 -18.33
C ALA A 232 23.86 0.26 -19.38
N LYS A 233 23.02 -0.09 -20.37
CA LYS A 233 23.38 -0.91 -21.55
C LYS A 233 24.00 -0.10 -22.70
N GLY A 234 24.23 1.20 -22.50
CA GLY A 234 24.85 2.08 -23.50
C GLY A 234 23.87 2.64 -24.55
N MET A 235 22.56 2.53 -24.34
CA MET A 235 21.55 3.08 -25.26
C MET A 235 21.37 4.59 -25.08
N GLU A 236 21.14 5.30 -26.17
CA GLU A 236 20.69 6.69 -26.12
C GLU A 236 19.19 6.74 -25.79
N ILE A 237 18.83 7.54 -24.80
CA ILE A 237 17.47 7.58 -24.24
C ILE A 237 16.80 8.95 -24.38
N GLY A 238 17.39 9.85 -25.19
CA GLY A 238 16.90 11.23 -25.36
C GLY A 238 16.86 11.98 -24.01
N ASN A 239 15.75 12.69 -23.77
CA ASN A 239 15.46 13.38 -22.50
C ASN A 239 14.66 12.52 -21.52
N SER A 240 14.60 11.21 -21.72
CA SER A 240 13.87 10.30 -20.83
C SER A 240 14.43 10.33 -19.41
N LEU A 241 13.59 9.99 -18.45
CA LEU A 241 13.98 9.97 -17.05
C LEU A 241 15.13 8.97 -16.82
N VAL A 242 16.18 9.41 -16.14
CA VAL A 242 17.33 8.57 -15.82
C VAL A 242 17.95 8.96 -14.49
N GLU A 243 18.44 7.97 -13.74
CA GLU A 243 19.24 8.15 -12.52
C GLU A 243 20.68 7.72 -12.86
N ASN A 244 21.54 8.69 -13.18
CA ASN A 244 22.93 8.41 -13.60
C ASN A 244 23.79 7.79 -12.51
N ASP A 245 23.49 8.05 -11.26
CA ASP A 245 24.11 7.46 -10.07
C ASP A 245 23.68 5.99 -9.83
N MET A 246 22.65 5.51 -10.55
CA MET A 246 22.13 4.15 -10.47
C MET A 246 22.52 3.24 -11.63
N LEU A 247 23.36 3.70 -12.58
CA LEU A 247 23.70 2.90 -13.77
C LEU A 247 24.45 1.63 -13.44
N ASP A 248 25.46 1.71 -12.56
CA ASP A 248 26.24 0.53 -12.13
C ASP A 248 25.38 -0.45 -11.34
N PHE A 249 24.47 0.06 -10.50
CA PHE A 249 23.51 -0.75 -9.78
C PHE A 249 22.56 -1.48 -10.74
N ALA A 250 22.00 -0.78 -11.73
CA ALA A 250 21.08 -1.35 -12.71
C ALA A 250 21.77 -2.49 -13.52
N LYS A 251 23.02 -2.27 -13.94
CA LYS A 251 23.82 -3.28 -14.62
C LYS A 251 24.08 -4.49 -13.71
N GLY A 252 24.52 -4.27 -12.49
CA GLY A 252 24.80 -5.34 -11.53
C GLY A 252 23.56 -6.19 -11.20
N ILE A 253 22.40 -5.57 -11.07
CA ILE A 253 21.13 -6.28 -10.81
C ILE A 253 20.74 -7.18 -11.98
N GLU A 254 20.83 -6.68 -13.22
CA GLU A 254 20.51 -7.50 -14.40
C GLU A 254 21.48 -8.70 -14.52
N GLU A 255 22.78 -8.46 -14.40
CA GLU A 255 23.80 -9.52 -14.43
C GLU A 255 23.57 -10.55 -13.34
N HIS A 256 23.26 -10.12 -12.12
CA HIS A 256 22.98 -11.01 -11.00
C HIS A 256 21.71 -11.83 -11.24
N ALA A 257 20.63 -11.22 -11.74
CA ALA A 257 19.40 -11.94 -12.08
C ALA A 257 19.66 -13.02 -13.14
N LEU A 258 20.35 -12.68 -14.22
CA LEU A 258 20.70 -13.61 -15.28
C LEU A 258 21.59 -14.77 -14.81
N SER A 259 22.59 -14.48 -13.97
CA SER A 259 23.46 -15.52 -13.40
C SER A 259 22.74 -16.56 -12.54
N ARG A 260 21.56 -16.21 -12.01
CA ARG A 260 20.67 -17.08 -11.25
C ARG A 260 19.59 -17.75 -12.10
N GLY A 261 19.59 -17.56 -13.42
CA GLY A 261 18.58 -18.08 -14.32
C GLY A 261 17.24 -17.34 -14.29
N VAL A 262 17.19 -16.16 -13.66
CA VAL A 262 16.00 -15.29 -13.66
C VAL A 262 15.90 -14.62 -15.03
N LYS A 263 14.75 -14.72 -15.69
CA LYS A 263 14.50 -14.02 -16.94
C LYS A 263 14.21 -12.55 -16.68
N PHE A 264 15.01 -11.67 -17.30
CA PHE A 264 14.93 -10.23 -17.12
C PHE A 264 14.39 -9.56 -18.39
N TYR A 265 13.29 -8.82 -18.28
CA TYR A 265 12.60 -8.20 -19.39
C TYR A 265 12.65 -6.68 -19.27
N LEU A 266 13.14 -6.02 -20.32
CA LEU A 266 13.11 -4.58 -20.52
C LEU A 266 12.22 -4.25 -21.72
N PRO A 267 11.68 -3.02 -21.82
CA PRO A 267 10.98 -2.57 -23.01
C PRO A 267 11.86 -2.70 -24.27
N VAL A 268 11.25 -3.07 -25.39
CA VAL A 268 11.90 -3.14 -26.71
C VAL A 268 11.46 -1.99 -27.62
N ASP A 269 10.32 -1.37 -27.30
CA ASP A 269 9.81 -0.16 -27.96
C ASP A 269 9.14 0.75 -26.91
N CYS A 270 8.94 1.99 -27.24
CA CYS A 270 8.31 2.97 -26.37
C CYS A 270 7.51 4.01 -27.16
N VAL A 271 6.57 4.63 -26.47
CA VAL A 271 5.88 5.84 -26.92
C VAL A 271 6.72 7.03 -26.50
N VAL A 272 7.26 7.76 -27.49
CA VAL A 272 8.05 8.97 -27.25
C VAL A 272 7.24 10.21 -27.61
N ALA A 273 7.51 11.30 -26.90
CA ALA A 273 6.88 12.59 -27.18
C ALA A 273 7.90 13.74 -27.14
N ALA A 274 7.62 14.81 -27.88
CA ALA A 274 8.45 16.01 -27.92
C ALA A 274 8.44 16.81 -26.60
N SER A 275 7.35 16.67 -25.81
CA SER A 275 7.23 17.20 -24.45
C SER A 275 6.38 16.28 -23.58
N ARG A 276 6.31 16.57 -22.27
CA ARG A 276 5.49 15.79 -21.32
C ARG A 276 4.04 16.28 -21.21
N GLU A 277 3.69 17.29 -22.01
CA GLU A 277 2.36 17.91 -21.98
C GLU A 277 1.33 17.05 -22.71
N PRO A 278 0.07 17.06 -22.27
CA PRO A 278 -1.04 16.45 -23.00
C PRO A 278 -1.14 17.04 -24.42
N GLY A 279 -1.27 16.15 -25.42
CA GLY A 279 -1.41 16.56 -26.82
C GLY A 279 -0.09 16.89 -27.54
N ALA A 280 1.07 16.65 -26.89
CA ALA A 280 2.37 16.75 -27.55
C ALA A 280 2.47 15.76 -28.72
N GLU A 281 3.26 16.16 -29.76
CA GLU A 281 3.61 15.25 -30.85
C GLU A 281 4.23 13.98 -30.27
N SER A 282 3.69 12.82 -30.64
CA SER A 282 4.12 11.52 -30.12
C SER A 282 4.20 10.46 -31.21
N LYS A 283 5.09 9.51 -31.05
CA LYS A 283 5.24 8.37 -31.94
C LYS A 283 5.79 7.14 -31.21
N ILE A 284 5.63 5.99 -31.80
CA ILE A 284 6.21 4.73 -31.33
C ILE A 284 7.54 4.50 -32.01
N VAL A 285 8.58 4.20 -31.23
CA VAL A 285 9.92 3.88 -31.75
C VAL A 285 10.53 2.69 -31.00
N PRO A 286 11.41 1.91 -31.63
CA PRO A 286 12.29 0.99 -30.92
C PRO A 286 13.12 1.74 -29.87
N VAL A 287 13.46 1.11 -28.75
CA VAL A 287 14.22 1.77 -27.67
C VAL A 287 15.62 2.23 -28.12
N GLN A 288 16.17 1.66 -29.21
CA GLN A 288 17.43 2.07 -29.83
C GLN A 288 17.31 3.34 -30.69
N GLU A 289 16.09 3.77 -30.99
CA GLU A 289 15.83 4.89 -31.93
C GLU A 289 15.11 6.07 -31.24
N ILE A 290 15.25 6.18 -29.92
CA ILE A 290 14.69 7.32 -29.18
C ILE A 290 15.35 8.61 -29.66
N PRO A 291 14.59 9.57 -30.23
CA PRO A 291 15.17 10.77 -30.76
C PRO A 291 15.79 11.65 -29.67
N ASN A 292 16.90 12.31 -30.03
CA ASN A 292 17.51 13.30 -29.15
C ASN A 292 16.50 14.42 -28.81
N GLY A 293 16.41 14.80 -27.54
CA GLY A 293 15.48 15.81 -27.06
C GLY A 293 14.05 15.32 -26.79
N TRP A 294 13.70 14.07 -27.13
CA TRP A 294 12.37 13.49 -26.87
C TRP A 294 12.32 12.69 -25.56
N TYR A 295 11.13 12.56 -25.03
CA TYR A 295 10.85 11.84 -23.77
C TYR A 295 10.13 10.53 -24.07
N ALA A 296 10.61 9.42 -23.57
CA ALA A 296 9.86 8.18 -23.56
C ALA A 296 8.91 8.18 -22.35
N LEU A 297 7.60 8.04 -22.61
CA LEU A 297 6.55 8.26 -21.63
C LEU A 297 5.67 7.04 -21.38
N ASP A 298 5.73 6.01 -22.25
CA ASP A 298 5.04 4.72 -22.05
C ASP A 298 5.80 3.62 -22.78
N ILE A 299 5.51 2.37 -22.43
CA ILE A 299 5.96 1.23 -23.22
C ILE A 299 5.17 1.13 -24.52
N GLY A 300 5.83 0.66 -25.59
CA GLY A 300 5.19 0.45 -26.88
C GLY A 300 4.46 -0.89 -27.01
N PRO A 301 3.77 -1.11 -28.14
CA PRO A 301 2.95 -2.31 -28.35
C PRO A 301 3.78 -3.60 -28.45
N ALA A 302 5.02 -3.55 -28.94
CA ALA A 302 5.88 -4.73 -28.97
C ALA A 302 6.33 -5.12 -27.56
N SER A 303 6.61 -4.14 -26.69
CA SER A 303 6.89 -4.35 -25.27
C SER A 303 5.67 -4.94 -24.55
N VAL A 304 4.48 -4.41 -24.81
CA VAL A 304 3.22 -4.96 -24.26
C VAL A 304 3.08 -6.43 -24.62
N LYS A 305 3.28 -6.80 -25.90
CA LYS A 305 3.22 -8.19 -26.33
C LYS A 305 4.22 -9.07 -25.62
N LEU A 306 5.49 -8.62 -25.55
CA LEU A 306 6.56 -9.33 -24.85
C LEU A 306 6.25 -9.56 -23.38
N PHE A 307 5.73 -8.55 -22.68
CA PHE A 307 5.39 -8.61 -21.27
C PHE A 307 4.17 -9.49 -21.02
N ASN A 308 3.16 -9.44 -21.90
CA ASN A 308 2.01 -10.34 -21.85
C ASN A 308 2.43 -11.80 -21.96
N GLU A 309 3.32 -12.14 -22.88
CA GLU A 309 3.88 -13.50 -23.01
C GLU A 309 4.65 -13.91 -21.74
N ALA A 310 5.33 -12.96 -21.09
CA ALA A 310 6.07 -13.23 -19.87
C ALA A 310 5.14 -13.54 -18.67
N VAL A 311 3.98 -12.89 -18.57
CA VAL A 311 3.01 -13.11 -17.47
C VAL A 311 2.03 -14.25 -17.72
N GLN A 312 1.78 -14.63 -18.98
CA GLN A 312 0.74 -15.60 -19.37
C GLN A 312 0.82 -16.95 -18.65
N ASN A 313 2.03 -17.45 -18.41
CA ASN A 313 2.25 -18.74 -17.74
C ASN A 313 2.59 -18.60 -16.24
N ALA A 314 2.46 -17.41 -15.66
CA ALA A 314 2.70 -17.19 -14.25
C ALA A 314 1.67 -17.94 -13.39
N LYS A 315 2.07 -18.25 -12.15
CA LYS A 315 1.19 -18.73 -11.08
C LYS A 315 1.13 -17.76 -9.91
N THR A 316 2.14 -16.90 -9.80
CA THR A 316 2.13 -15.75 -8.89
C THR A 316 2.64 -14.54 -9.65
N ILE A 317 1.93 -13.43 -9.57
CA ILE A 317 2.33 -12.14 -10.14
C ILE A 317 2.27 -11.10 -9.03
N LEU A 318 3.37 -10.38 -8.85
CA LEU A 318 3.43 -9.20 -8.02
C LEU A 318 3.68 -7.98 -8.92
N TRP A 319 2.77 -7.02 -8.91
CA TRP A 319 2.88 -5.81 -9.71
C TRP A 319 2.98 -4.57 -8.82
N ASN A 320 4.06 -3.78 -8.99
CA ASN A 320 4.29 -2.55 -8.26
C ASN A 320 4.88 -1.46 -9.17
N GLY A 321 4.09 -0.48 -9.53
CA GLY A 321 4.42 0.69 -10.34
C GLY A 321 3.93 0.60 -11.78
N PRO A 322 3.42 1.72 -12.33
CA PRO A 322 2.91 1.80 -13.69
C PRO A 322 4.02 1.68 -14.74
N MET A 323 3.64 1.34 -15.97
CA MET A 323 4.56 1.14 -17.09
C MET A 323 4.84 2.42 -17.89
N GLY A 324 4.10 3.49 -17.62
CA GLY A 324 4.19 4.80 -18.29
C GLY A 324 3.53 5.89 -17.46
N VAL A 325 3.43 7.10 -18.03
CA VAL A 325 2.74 8.27 -17.45
C VAL A 325 1.24 8.11 -17.69
N PHE A 326 0.66 7.13 -17.00
CA PHE A 326 -0.72 6.67 -17.22
C PHE A 326 -1.79 7.70 -16.86
N GLU A 327 -1.42 8.77 -16.16
CA GLU A 327 -2.30 9.90 -15.85
C GLU A 327 -2.73 10.67 -17.13
N ILE A 328 -1.92 10.59 -18.18
CA ILE A 328 -2.18 11.17 -19.49
C ILE A 328 -2.65 10.06 -20.43
N ASP A 329 -3.85 10.19 -20.99
CA ASP A 329 -4.48 9.17 -21.84
C ASP A 329 -3.59 8.67 -22.99
N ALA A 330 -2.83 9.58 -23.60
CA ALA A 330 -1.92 9.24 -24.69
C ALA A 330 -0.79 8.26 -24.28
N TYR A 331 -0.42 8.23 -22.99
CA TYR A 331 0.68 7.45 -22.43
C TYR A 331 0.21 6.43 -21.38
N ALA A 332 -1.09 6.10 -21.39
CA ALA A 332 -1.69 5.14 -20.47
C ALA A 332 -1.80 3.72 -21.03
N ARG A 333 -1.68 3.55 -22.35
CA ARG A 333 -2.01 2.31 -23.05
C ARG A 333 -1.17 1.13 -22.58
N GLY A 334 0.12 1.33 -22.35
CA GLY A 334 1.02 0.28 -21.87
C GLY A 334 0.63 -0.20 -20.47
N THR A 335 0.34 0.73 -19.57
CA THR A 335 -0.08 0.41 -18.20
C THR A 335 -1.43 -0.30 -18.16
N LEU A 336 -2.42 0.17 -18.93
CA LEU A 336 -3.75 -0.44 -18.99
C LEU A 336 -3.69 -1.83 -19.62
N ALA A 337 -2.90 -2.01 -20.68
CA ALA A 337 -2.69 -3.32 -21.31
C ALA A 337 -2.07 -4.33 -20.33
N MET A 338 -1.13 -3.90 -19.50
CA MET A 338 -0.58 -4.74 -18.43
C MET A 338 -1.61 -5.11 -17.38
N ALA A 339 -2.50 -4.16 -17.01
CA ALA A 339 -3.59 -4.47 -16.07
C ALA A 339 -4.50 -5.58 -16.61
N HIS A 340 -4.93 -5.49 -17.88
CA HIS A 340 -5.73 -6.52 -18.53
C HIS A 340 -4.97 -7.86 -18.60
N ALA A 341 -3.71 -7.85 -19.01
CA ALA A 341 -2.92 -9.08 -19.12
C ALA A 341 -2.73 -9.79 -17.77
N ILE A 342 -2.55 -9.02 -16.69
CA ILE A 342 -2.41 -9.58 -15.34
C ILE A 342 -3.75 -10.08 -14.81
N ALA A 343 -4.85 -9.37 -15.11
CA ALA A 343 -6.20 -9.80 -14.75
C ALA A 343 -6.61 -11.11 -15.44
N ASP A 344 -6.24 -11.28 -16.72
CA ASP A 344 -6.51 -12.48 -17.50
C ASP A 344 -5.60 -13.67 -17.16
N ALA A 345 -4.52 -13.45 -16.41
CA ALA A 345 -3.60 -14.51 -16.04
C ALA A 345 -4.21 -15.47 -15.00
N TYR A 346 -4.10 -16.78 -15.24
CA TYR A 346 -4.50 -17.79 -14.26
C TYR A 346 -3.46 -17.91 -13.14
N ALA A 347 -3.35 -16.87 -12.33
CA ALA A 347 -2.33 -16.66 -11.31
C ALA A 347 -2.89 -16.00 -10.05
N LEU A 348 -2.18 -16.13 -8.95
CA LEU A 348 -2.34 -15.26 -7.79
C LEU A 348 -1.79 -13.88 -8.16
N THR A 349 -2.65 -12.89 -8.33
CA THR A 349 -2.29 -11.53 -8.76
C THR A 349 -2.32 -10.56 -7.58
N ILE A 350 -1.18 -9.97 -7.26
CA ILE A 350 -1.00 -9.06 -6.15
C ILE A 350 -0.54 -7.70 -6.68
N VAL A 351 -1.30 -6.67 -6.36
CA VAL A 351 -1.03 -5.29 -6.75
C VAL A 351 -0.57 -4.50 -5.54
N GLY A 352 0.61 -3.89 -5.63
CA GLY A 352 1.17 -3.03 -4.58
C GLY A 352 1.41 -1.60 -5.06
N GLY A 353 1.16 -0.64 -4.17
CA GLY A 353 1.34 0.78 -4.42
C GLY A 353 0.11 1.49 -4.97
N GLY A 354 -0.11 2.73 -4.49
CA GLY A 354 -1.32 3.51 -4.81
C GLY A 354 -1.48 3.85 -6.29
N GLU A 355 -0.38 4.17 -6.99
CA GLU A 355 -0.40 4.45 -8.44
C GLU A 355 -0.80 3.22 -9.24
N THR A 356 -0.29 2.03 -8.86
CA THR A 356 -0.63 0.77 -9.51
C THR A 356 -2.10 0.41 -9.26
N ALA A 357 -2.58 0.57 -8.03
CA ALA A 357 -3.98 0.35 -7.68
C ALA A 357 -4.92 1.28 -8.48
N LEU A 358 -4.53 2.56 -8.62
CA LEU A 358 -5.27 3.53 -9.44
C LEU A 358 -5.29 3.13 -10.92
N ALA A 359 -4.17 2.65 -11.45
CA ALA A 359 -4.09 2.18 -12.84
C ALA A 359 -4.99 0.95 -13.09
N VAL A 360 -5.00 0.00 -12.15
CA VAL A 360 -5.89 -1.18 -12.18
C VAL A 360 -7.36 -0.77 -12.11
N HIS A 361 -7.70 0.17 -11.23
CA HIS A 361 -9.05 0.72 -11.12
C HIS A 361 -9.49 1.40 -12.43
N ARG A 362 -8.61 2.21 -13.02
CA ARG A 362 -8.85 2.88 -14.30
C ARG A 362 -9.04 1.90 -15.47
N ALA A 363 -8.34 0.76 -15.42
CA ALA A 363 -8.53 -0.32 -16.39
C ALA A 363 -9.84 -1.12 -16.19
N GLY A 364 -10.56 -0.90 -15.08
CA GLY A 364 -11.77 -1.67 -14.74
C GLY A 364 -11.48 -3.07 -14.20
N GLU A 365 -10.24 -3.36 -13.79
CA GLU A 365 -9.77 -4.70 -13.44
C GLU A 365 -9.67 -4.96 -11.92
N SER A 366 -10.20 -4.05 -11.09
CA SER A 366 -10.06 -4.17 -9.62
C SER A 366 -10.61 -5.49 -9.07
N GLU A 367 -11.75 -5.95 -9.58
CA GLU A 367 -12.40 -7.20 -9.13
C GLU A 367 -11.72 -8.47 -9.67
N ASN A 368 -10.89 -8.33 -10.71
CA ASN A 368 -10.18 -9.42 -11.36
C ASN A 368 -8.76 -9.62 -10.78
N MET A 369 -8.33 -8.76 -9.85
CA MET A 369 -7.10 -8.95 -9.09
C MET A 369 -7.36 -9.75 -7.81
N SER A 370 -6.50 -10.72 -7.51
CA SER A 370 -6.64 -11.52 -6.28
C SER A 370 -6.48 -10.66 -5.03
N PHE A 371 -5.60 -9.67 -5.08
CA PHE A 371 -5.37 -8.76 -3.98
C PHE A 371 -4.79 -7.41 -4.44
N ILE A 372 -5.38 -6.32 -3.95
CA ILE A 372 -4.86 -4.95 -4.12
C ILE A 372 -4.52 -4.42 -2.73
N SER A 373 -3.24 -4.19 -2.48
CA SER A 373 -2.75 -3.66 -1.21
C SER A 373 -3.13 -2.19 -1.02
N THR A 374 -3.63 -1.89 0.16
CA THR A 374 -3.90 -0.50 0.58
C THR A 374 -2.70 0.16 1.27
N GLY A 375 -1.61 -0.59 1.45
CA GLY A 375 -0.52 -0.27 2.37
C GLY A 375 0.50 0.74 1.86
N GLY A 376 0.55 1.07 0.58
CA GLY A 376 1.51 2.04 0.04
C GLY A 376 2.95 1.77 0.46
N GLY A 377 3.53 2.67 1.29
CA GLY A 377 4.91 2.54 1.79
C GLY A 377 5.14 1.30 2.66
N ALA A 378 4.15 0.89 3.47
CA ALA A 378 4.27 -0.33 4.29
C ALA A 378 4.39 -1.59 3.43
N ALA A 379 3.64 -1.65 2.32
CA ALA A 379 3.75 -2.76 1.38
C ALA A 379 5.14 -2.81 0.72
N LEU A 380 5.69 -1.65 0.33
CA LEU A 380 7.04 -1.59 -0.21
C LEU A 380 8.09 -2.07 0.78
N GLU A 381 8.06 -1.58 2.02
CA GLU A 381 9.01 -2.00 3.06
C GLU A 381 8.90 -3.51 3.37
N LEU A 382 7.69 -4.06 3.37
CA LEU A 382 7.50 -5.50 3.54
C LEU A 382 8.09 -6.29 2.37
N LEU A 383 7.89 -5.83 1.13
CA LEU A 383 8.47 -6.42 -0.08
C LEU A 383 10.00 -6.28 -0.15
N GLU A 384 10.58 -5.28 0.52
CA GLU A 384 12.02 -5.14 0.75
C GLU A 384 12.56 -6.16 1.77
N GLY A 385 11.68 -6.90 2.45
CA GLY A 385 12.03 -7.85 3.51
C GLY A 385 12.23 -7.20 4.89
N LYS A 386 11.81 -5.94 5.06
CA LYS A 386 11.87 -5.23 6.34
C LYS A 386 10.77 -5.71 7.29
N ARG A 387 11.08 -5.73 8.57
CA ARG A 387 10.09 -5.98 9.61
C ARG A 387 9.33 -4.69 9.92
N LEU A 388 8.00 -4.74 9.85
CA LEU A 388 7.18 -3.59 10.16
C LEU A 388 7.04 -3.42 11.69
N PRO A 389 7.39 -2.24 12.27
CA PRO A 389 7.30 -2.02 13.71
C PRO A 389 5.91 -2.27 14.30
N GLY A 390 4.85 -1.82 13.64
CA GLY A 390 3.47 -2.01 14.10
C GLY A 390 3.00 -3.46 14.08
N LEU A 391 3.64 -4.33 13.27
CA LEU A 391 3.42 -5.78 13.31
C LEU A 391 4.28 -6.44 14.40
N THR A 392 5.54 -6.01 14.50
CA THR A 392 6.49 -6.58 15.48
C THR A 392 6.01 -6.35 16.92
N ALA A 393 5.32 -5.24 17.18
CA ALA A 393 4.77 -4.89 18.49
C ALA A 393 3.62 -5.82 18.95
N LEU A 394 2.97 -6.52 18.03
CA LEU A 394 1.91 -7.48 18.38
C LEU A 394 2.50 -8.78 18.92
N PRO A 395 1.83 -9.44 19.88
CA PRO A 395 2.27 -10.73 20.41
C PRO A 395 2.21 -11.83 19.34
N ASP A 396 3.11 -12.80 19.48
CA ASP A 396 3.08 -14.00 18.65
C ASP A 396 1.94 -14.93 19.10
N ARG A 397 1.39 -15.68 18.15
CA ARG A 397 0.35 -16.67 18.43
C ARG A 397 0.98 -17.81 19.23
N VAL A 398 0.41 -18.13 20.38
CA VAL A 398 0.77 -19.33 21.14
C VAL A 398 0.32 -20.55 20.35
N MET A 399 1.25 -21.40 19.94
CA MET A 399 0.96 -22.65 19.23
C MET A 399 0.51 -23.74 20.18
#